data_e6e9501ab1bb74cef329bef5ecc527d2
#
_entry.id   e6e9501ab1bb74cef329bef5ecc527d2
#
_cell.length_a   1.000
_cell.length_b   1.000
_cell.length_c   1.000
_cell.angle_alpha   90.00
_cell.angle_beta   90.00
_cell.angle_gamma   90.00
#
_symmetry.space_group_name_H-M   'P 1'
#
loop_
_entity.id
_entity.type
_entity.pdbx_description
1 polymer ?
#
loop_
_entity_poly.entity_id
_entity_poly.type
_entity_poly.pdbx_seq_one_letter_code
_entity_poly.pdbx_strand_id
1 'polypeptide(L)'
;RAGNTEIQYTDEEIMLQINASEEERSALELINMSSRIGTSKIREKSLIEKIPVIDIIDLQAKLGEYVGADGRFTPLVKSLTINLKDERLKGIDIVDTPGVNDPVLSREMRTREFLRGSHGVLFLSSAGRFFDASDMTFLVDRIGSQGIGDVVVIASKVDDTLMQEGMKYKDNLDGCYEACTGALERQFDQNIAGARNMGWNGHKPALDFCSSVCYSIGHKKTSDLDNVEKHVMERLQDLFPENCGRDGNLNIENKETFLELGKIEGIREDWIDGLFKENKDRIIAAK
;
A
#
# COMPACT_ATOMS: atom_id res chain seq x y z
N ARG A 1 -26.68 -6.07 47.44
CA ARG A 1 -26.61 -6.42 46.01
C ARG A 1 -26.65 -5.10 45.23
N ALA A 2 -25.50 -4.50 44.98
CA ALA A 2 -25.38 -3.34 44.11
C ALA A 2 -25.33 -3.90 42.66
N GLY A 3 -26.30 -3.47 41.84
CA GLY A 3 -26.28 -3.79 40.41
C GLY A 3 -25.12 -3.06 39.73
N ASN A 4 -24.23 -3.79 39.12
CA ASN A 4 -23.26 -3.25 38.16
C ASN A 4 -24.06 -2.77 36.96
N THR A 5 -24.30 -1.48 36.88
CA THR A 5 -24.73 -0.82 35.64
C THR A 5 -23.46 -0.60 34.85
N GLU A 6 -23.15 -1.47 33.89
CA GLU A 6 -22.13 -1.19 32.87
C GLU A 6 -22.61 0.02 32.09
N ILE A 7 -21.93 1.13 32.29
CA ILE A 7 -22.11 2.33 31.46
C ILE A 7 -21.44 2.03 30.12
N GLN A 8 -22.23 1.74 29.11
CA GLN A 8 -21.74 1.63 27.74
C GLN A 8 -21.60 3.06 27.19
N TYR A 9 -20.38 3.52 27.09
CA TYR A 9 -20.07 4.73 26.32
C TYR A 9 -19.96 4.35 24.85
N THR A 10 -20.43 5.20 23.95
CA THR A 10 -20.14 5.10 22.52
C THR A 10 -18.67 5.50 22.28
N ASP A 11 -18.06 4.94 21.25
CA ASP A 11 -16.66 5.25 20.89
C ASP A 11 -16.44 6.76 20.69
N GLU A 12 -17.44 7.49 20.19
CA GLU A 12 -17.42 8.95 20.06
C GLU A 12 -17.44 9.68 21.42
N GLU A 13 -18.20 9.21 22.40
CA GLU A 13 -18.23 9.77 23.75
C GLU A 13 -16.93 9.54 24.50
N ILE A 14 -16.30 8.39 24.29
CA ILE A 14 -14.96 8.09 24.82
C ILE A 14 -13.92 9.01 24.18
N MET A 15 -13.97 9.20 22.87
CA MET A 15 -13.05 10.09 22.14
C MET A 15 -13.21 11.57 22.48
N LEU A 16 -14.41 12.01 22.81
CA LEU A 16 -14.71 13.41 23.23
C LEU A 16 -14.32 13.70 24.68
N GLN A 17 -14.31 12.72 25.56
CA GLN A 17 -14.02 12.91 26.99
C GLN A 17 -12.53 12.72 27.35
N ILE A 18 -11.76 12.06 26.53
CA ILE A 18 -10.35 11.78 26.79
C ILE A 18 -9.51 12.57 25.79
N ASN A 19 -8.67 13.47 26.27
CA ASN A 19 -7.53 14.02 25.54
C ASN A 19 -6.48 12.90 25.42
N ALA A 20 -6.89 11.80 24.78
CA ALA A 20 -6.15 10.56 24.75
C ALA A 20 -4.91 10.73 23.86
N SER A 21 -3.76 10.34 24.38
CA SER A 21 -2.53 10.20 23.58
C SER A 21 -2.76 9.20 22.42
N GLU A 22 -1.91 9.23 21.41
CA GLU A 22 -1.97 8.23 20.32
C GLU A 22 -1.91 6.80 20.84
N GLU A 23 -1.15 6.56 21.91
CA GLU A 23 -1.01 5.26 22.56
C GLU A 23 -2.33 4.79 23.20
N GLU A 24 -3.04 5.69 23.85
CA GLU A 24 -4.33 5.39 24.49
C GLU A 24 -5.42 5.11 23.45
N ARG A 25 -5.44 5.85 22.35
CA ARG A 25 -6.34 5.60 21.22
C ARG A 25 -6.07 4.23 20.57
N SER A 26 -4.81 3.90 20.36
CA SER A 26 -4.39 2.59 19.84
C SER A 26 -4.79 1.45 20.77
N ALA A 27 -4.65 1.63 22.08
CA ALA A 27 -5.06 0.63 23.07
C ALA A 27 -6.58 0.43 23.08
N LEU A 28 -7.37 1.52 22.99
CA LEU A 28 -8.83 1.47 22.90
C LEU A 28 -9.30 0.75 21.63
N GLU A 29 -8.68 1.04 20.50
CA GLU A 29 -9.00 0.38 19.23
C GLU A 29 -8.72 -1.12 19.32
N LEU A 30 -7.57 -1.53 19.84
CA LEU A 30 -7.25 -2.95 20.07
C LEU A 30 -8.25 -3.62 21.03
N ILE A 31 -8.70 -2.93 22.09
CA ILE A 31 -9.72 -3.44 23.01
C ILE A 31 -11.05 -3.63 22.27
N ASN A 32 -11.49 -2.64 21.50
CA ASN A 32 -12.73 -2.70 20.73
C ASN A 32 -12.68 -3.80 19.67
N MET A 33 -11.57 -3.92 18.96
CA MET A 33 -11.37 -5.03 18.03
C MET A 33 -11.35 -6.38 18.72
N SER A 34 -10.73 -6.49 19.90
CA SER A 34 -10.64 -7.75 20.66
C SER A 34 -11.99 -8.17 21.27
N SER A 35 -12.90 -7.23 21.53
CA SER A 35 -14.26 -7.54 22.03
C SER A 35 -15.08 -8.36 21.02
N ARG A 36 -14.73 -8.29 19.74
CA ARG A 36 -15.33 -9.12 18.67
C ARG A 36 -14.96 -10.61 18.78
N ILE A 37 -13.94 -10.91 19.57
CA ILE A 37 -13.42 -12.28 19.74
C ILE A 37 -13.76 -12.73 21.17
N GLY A 38 -14.59 -13.75 21.32
CA GLY A 38 -14.86 -14.33 22.64
C GLY A 38 -13.54 -14.79 23.30
N THR A 39 -13.31 -14.37 24.55
CA THR A 39 -12.07 -14.62 25.32
C THR A 39 -11.69 -16.11 25.43
N SER A 40 -12.67 -17.02 25.37
CA SER A 40 -12.43 -18.48 25.30
C SER A 40 -11.66 -18.89 24.05
N LYS A 41 -11.96 -18.28 22.91
CA LYS A 41 -11.32 -18.62 21.63
C LYS A 41 -9.88 -18.11 21.50
N ILE A 42 -9.52 -17.06 22.23
CA ILE A 42 -8.15 -16.53 22.28
C ILE A 42 -7.20 -17.54 22.94
N ARG A 43 -7.67 -18.25 23.95
CA ARG A 43 -6.86 -19.24 24.69
C ARG A 43 -6.66 -20.56 23.94
N GLU A 44 -7.49 -20.85 22.96
CA GLU A 44 -7.44 -22.09 22.18
C GLU A 44 -6.55 -21.98 20.93
N LYS A 45 -6.18 -20.76 20.53
CA LYS A 45 -5.37 -20.56 19.31
C LYS A 45 -3.89 -20.80 19.58
N SER A 46 -3.28 -21.56 18.68
CA SER A 46 -1.82 -21.75 18.65
C SER A 46 -1.12 -20.42 18.35
N LEU A 47 0.08 -20.22 18.93
CA LEU A 47 0.93 -19.06 18.61
C LEU A 47 1.37 -19.05 17.13
N ILE A 48 1.40 -20.20 16.48
CA ILE A 48 1.69 -20.36 15.06
C ILE A 48 0.63 -21.29 14.48
N GLU A 49 -0.14 -20.79 13.53
CA GLU A 49 -1.17 -21.56 12.84
C GLU A 49 -0.80 -21.67 11.35
N LYS A 50 -0.82 -22.88 10.81
CA LYS A 50 -0.66 -23.14 9.38
C LYS A 50 -2.03 -23.36 8.76
N ILE A 51 -2.41 -22.50 7.85
CA ILE A 51 -3.72 -22.53 7.21
C ILE A 51 -3.52 -22.98 5.77
N PRO A 52 -4.02 -24.18 5.41
CA PRO A 52 -3.95 -24.63 4.03
C PRO A 52 -4.82 -23.76 3.14
N VAL A 53 -4.33 -23.44 1.95
CA VAL A 53 -5.01 -22.67 0.92
C VAL A 53 -5.15 -23.53 -0.32
N ILE A 54 -6.36 -23.57 -0.89
CA ILE A 54 -6.69 -24.40 -2.03
C ILE A 54 -6.46 -23.64 -3.34
N ASP A 55 -6.93 -22.39 -3.39
CA ASP A 55 -6.83 -21.52 -4.55
C ASP A 55 -6.79 -20.02 -4.12
N ILE A 56 -6.78 -19.14 -5.09
CA ILE A 56 -6.72 -17.69 -4.87
C ILE A 56 -7.98 -17.15 -4.19
N ILE A 57 -9.13 -17.71 -4.45
CA ILE A 57 -10.42 -17.28 -3.85
C ILE A 57 -10.43 -17.64 -2.37
N ASP A 58 -10.02 -18.86 -2.05
CA ASP A 58 -9.86 -19.33 -0.66
C ASP A 58 -8.81 -18.51 0.10
N LEU A 59 -7.69 -18.14 -0.57
CA LEU A 59 -6.69 -17.21 -0.01
C LEU A 59 -7.31 -15.86 0.34
N GLN A 60 -8.04 -15.25 -0.59
CA GLN A 60 -8.68 -13.95 -0.37
C GLN A 60 -9.67 -13.97 0.79
N ALA A 61 -10.50 -15.01 0.89
CA ALA A 61 -11.44 -15.18 1.99
C ALA A 61 -10.71 -15.27 3.34
N LYS A 62 -9.64 -16.07 3.41
CA LYS A 62 -8.83 -16.21 4.63
C LYS A 62 -8.08 -14.94 4.99
N LEU A 63 -7.52 -14.23 4.00
CA LEU A 63 -6.90 -12.92 4.23
C LEU A 63 -7.91 -11.94 4.83
N GLY A 64 -9.15 -11.90 4.32
CA GLY A 64 -10.22 -11.08 4.89
C GLY A 64 -10.47 -11.36 6.37
N GLU A 65 -10.41 -12.62 6.81
CA GLU A 65 -10.62 -12.99 8.21
C GLU A 65 -9.44 -12.64 9.13
N TYR A 66 -8.20 -12.74 8.65
CA TYR A 66 -7.00 -12.63 9.48
C TYR A 66 -6.33 -11.26 9.44
N VAL A 67 -6.43 -10.53 8.33
CA VAL A 67 -5.77 -9.21 8.16
C VAL A 67 -6.68 -8.13 7.58
N GLY A 68 -7.91 -8.45 7.22
CA GLY A 68 -8.91 -7.46 6.77
C GLY A 68 -9.28 -6.49 7.90
N ALA A 69 -9.70 -5.26 7.55
CA ALA A 69 -10.09 -4.23 8.52
C ALA A 69 -11.18 -4.73 9.50
N ASP A 70 -12.14 -5.51 8.99
CA ASP A 70 -13.21 -6.11 9.79
C ASP A 70 -12.96 -7.59 10.12
N GLY A 71 -11.75 -8.06 9.86
CA GLY A 71 -11.38 -9.46 10.03
C GLY A 71 -11.47 -9.90 11.49
N ARG A 72 -12.13 -11.04 11.71
CA ARG A 72 -12.38 -11.56 13.06
C ARG A 72 -11.11 -11.79 13.87
N PHE A 73 -10.03 -12.22 13.22
CA PHE A 73 -8.76 -12.55 13.87
C PHE A 73 -7.71 -11.45 13.75
N THR A 74 -7.98 -10.39 13.00
CA THR A 74 -7.05 -9.28 12.77
C THR A 74 -6.39 -8.74 14.05
N PRO A 75 -7.10 -8.57 15.19
CA PRO A 75 -6.47 -8.08 16.43
C PRO A 75 -5.46 -9.04 17.03
N LEU A 76 -5.50 -10.32 16.67
CA LEU A 76 -4.61 -11.36 17.20
C LEU A 76 -3.43 -11.65 16.31
N VAL A 77 -3.48 -11.20 15.05
CA VAL A 77 -2.45 -11.52 14.06
C VAL A 77 -1.29 -10.56 14.21
N LYS A 78 -0.14 -11.11 14.54
CA LYS A 78 1.11 -10.38 14.63
C LYS A 78 1.79 -10.22 13.26
N SER A 79 1.77 -11.29 12.48
CA SER A 79 2.28 -11.34 11.12
C SER A 79 1.63 -12.51 10.39
N LEU A 80 1.53 -12.39 9.08
CA LEU A 80 1.02 -13.45 8.21
C LEU A 80 2.05 -13.67 7.09
N THR A 81 2.38 -14.94 6.86
CA THR A 81 3.29 -15.33 5.78
C THR A 81 2.53 -16.15 4.75
N ILE A 82 2.60 -15.73 3.49
CA ILE A 82 2.00 -16.44 2.36
C ILE A 82 3.13 -17.10 1.58
N ASN A 83 3.09 -18.42 1.45
CA ASN A 83 4.04 -19.18 0.64
C ASN A 83 3.43 -19.42 -0.74
N LEU A 84 3.99 -18.79 -1.76
CA LEU A 84 3.57 -18.94 -3.15
C LEU A 84 4.55 -19.85 -3.91
N LYS A 85 4.00 -20.70 -4.78
CA LYS A 85 4.81 -21.49 -5.72
C LYS A 85 4.99 -20.69 -7.01
N ASP A 86 5.82 -19.65 -6.96
CA ASP A 86 6.15 -18.80 -8.10
C ASP A 86 7.68 -18.71 -8.21
N GLU A 87 8.24 -19.19 -9.32
CA GLU A 87 9.69 -19.20 -9.54
C GLU A 87 10.28 -17.77 -9.56
N ARG A 88 9.47 -16.76 -9.89
CA ARG A 88 9.86 -15.34 -9.86
C ARG A 88 10.15 -14.85 -8.44
N LEU A 89 9.54 -15.45 -7.44
CA LEU A 89 9.71 -15.11 -6.03
C LEU A 89 10.78 -15.97 -5.34
N LYS A 90 11.48 -16.83 -6.07
CA LYS A 90 12.46 -17.74 -5.49
C LYS A 90 13.65 -16.98 -4.88
N GLY A 91 13.74 -17.02 -3.56
CA GLY A 91 14.78 -16.33 -2.79
C GLY A 91 14.49 -14.85 -2.56
N ILE A 92 13.26 -14.41 -2.80
CA ILE A 92 12.76 -13.08 -2.50
C ILE A 92 11.65 -13.19 -1.46
N ASP A 93 11.75 -12.42 -0.40
CA ASP A 93 10.67 -12.18 0.55
C ASP A 93 10.14 -10.76 0.34
N ILE A 94 8.86 -10.63 -0.03
CA ILE A 94 8.17 -9.34 -0.14
C ILE A 94 7.40 -9.14 1.16
N VAL A 95 7.68 -8.04 1.85
CA VAL A 95 7.05 -7.70 3.13
C VAL A 95 6.17 -6.48 2.94
N ASP A 96 4.85 -6.65 3.08
CA ASP A 96 3.91 -5.55 3.23
C ASP A 96 3.89 -5.10 4.69
N THR A 97 4.08 -3.80 4.91
CA THR A 97 4.13 -3.22 6.25
C THR A 97 2.91 -2.34 6.51
N PRO A 98 2.45 -2.23 7.76
CA PRO A 98 1.44 -1.25 8.14
C PRO A 98 1.85 0.16 7.71
N GLY A 99 0.87 0.97 7.30
CA GLY A 99 1.10 2.33 6.82
C GLY A 99 1.77 3.24 7.84
N VAL A 100 2.38 4.32 7.35
CA VAL A 100 3.14 5.31 8.14
C VAL A 100 2.31 5.94 9.26
N ASN A 101 1.00 6.04 9.06
CA ASN A 101 0.04 6.63 10.00
C ASN A 101 -0.84 5.56 10.66
N ASP A 102 -0.35 4.32 10.80
CA ASP A 102 -1.11 3.32 11.55
C ASP A 102 -1.14 3.72 13.03
N PRO A 103 -2.32 3.96 13.61
CA PRO A 103 -2.45 4.41 15.00
C PRO A 103 -1.98 3.37 16.02
N VAL A 104 -1.70 2.14 15.57
CA VAL A 104 -1.29 1.05 16.46
C VAL A 104 0.22 1.00 16.62
N LEU A 105 0.73 1.54 17.73
CA LEU A 105 2.16 1.64 18.05
C LEU A 105 2.91 0.30 17.92
N SER A 106 2.26 -0.82 18.26
CA SER A 106 2.85 -2.15 18.12
C SER A 106 3.12 -2.53 16.66
N ARG A 107 2.34 -2.00 15.71
CA ARG A 107 2.54 -2.21 14.28
C ARG A 107 3.68 -1.36 13.74
N GLU A 108 3.84 -0.14 14.25
CA GLU A 108 4.97 0.73 13.91
C GLU A 108 6.31 0.09 14.32
N MET A 109 6.38 -0.48 15.51
CA MET A 109 7.59 -1.20 15.95
C MET A 109 7.94 -2.36 15.02
N ARG A 110 6.93 -3.04 14.46
CA ARG A 110 7.12 -4.12 13.48
C ARG A 110 7.69 -3.61 12.17
N THR A 111 7.16 -2.52 11.65
CA THR A 111 7.69 -1.88 10.44
C THR A 111 9.19 -1.60 10.60
N ARG A 112 9.63 -1.09 11.76
CA ARG A 112 11.06 -0.86 12.04
C ARG A 112 11.88 -2.16 12.06
N GLU A 113 11.36 -3.23 12.65
CA GLU A 113 12.04 -4.52 12.68
C GLU A 113 12.26 -5.07 11.27
N PHE A 114 11.24 -5.01 10.42
CA PHE A 114 11.34 -5.45 9.02
C PHE A 114 12.27 -4.57 8.19
N LEU A 115 12.21 -3.26 8.36
CA LEU A 115 13.09 -2.32 7.64
C LEU A 115 14.57 -2.62 7.91
N ARG A 116 14.95 -2.96 9.15
CA ARG A 116 16.33 -3.30 9.49
C ARG A 116 16.90 -4.51 8.75
N GLY A 117 16.03 -5.43 8.35
CA GLY A 117 16.42 -6.64 7.60
C GLY A 117 16.22 -6.51 6.09
N SER A 118 15.68 -5.40 5.61
CA SER A 118 15.35 -5.22 4.20
C SER A 118 16.56 -4.81 3.39
N HIS A 119 16.70 -5.40 2.20
CA HIS A 119 17.76 -5.06 1.24
C HIS A 119 17.38 -3.85 0.38
N GLY A 120 16.08 -3.63 0.16
CA GLY A 120 15.54 -2.49 -0.57
C GLY A 120 14.14 -2.16 -0.07
N VAL A 121 13.69 -0.94 -0.32
CA VAL A 121 12.37 -0.43 0.08
C VAL A 121 11.67 0.17 -1.13
N LEU A 122 10.47 -0.33 -1.42
CA LEU A 122 9.53 0.32 -2.31
C LEU A 122 8.59 1.18 -1.44
N PHE A 123 8.76 2.49 -1.51
CA PHE A 123 8.00 3.44 -0.70
C PHE A 123 6.85 4.00 -1.53
N LEU A 124 5.61 3.58 -1.25
CA LEU A 124 4.42 3.99 -1.98
C LEU A 124 3.84 5.27 -1.36
N SER A 125 3.73 6.32 -2.16
CA SER A 125 3.06 7.58 -1.83
C SER A 125 1.93 7.85 -2.81
N SER A 126 0.75 8.25 -2.33
CA SER A 126 -0.40 8.52 -3.19
C SER A 126 -0.17 9.77 -4.02
N ALA A 127 -0.39 9.72 -5.35
CA ALA A 127 -0.22 10.85 -6.25
C ALA A 127 -1.06 12.08 -5.85
N GLY A 128 -2.24 11.89 -5.26
CA GLY A 128 -3.12 12.99 -4.82
C GLY A 128 -2.59 13.82 -3.65
N ARG A 129 -1.62 13.30 -2.87
CA ARG A 129 -0.88 14.01 -1.80
C ARG A 129 0.57 13.57 -1.78
N PHE A 130 1.17 13.58 -2.93
CA PHE A 130 2.43 12.93 -3.20
C PHE A 130 3.59 13.49 -2.38
N PHE A 131 4.27 12.59 -1.71
CA PHE A 131 5.53 12.79 -1.00
C PHE A 131 5.50 14.03 -0.09
N ASP A 132 4.49 14.09 0.78
CA ASP A 132 4.24 15.20 1.70
C ASP A 132 5.23 15.23 2.89
N ALA A 133 5.00 16.13 3.84
CA ALA A 133 5.85 16.27 5.02
C ALA A 133 5.92 15.00 5.88
N SER A 134 4.83 14.21 5.93
CA SER A 134 4.78 12.93 6.64
C SER A 134 5.68 11.89 5.96
N ASP A 135 5.61 11.84 4.63
CA ASP A 135 6.42 10.94 3.82
C ASP A 135 7.92 11.29 3.93
N MET A 136 8.25 12.59 3.91
CA MET A 136 9.63 13.05 4.14
C MET A 136 10.15 12.69 5.53
N THR A 137 9.34 12.88 6.56
CA THR A 137 9.70 12.49 7.94
C THR A 137 9.95 10.99 8.03
N PHE A 138 9.10 10.18 7.41
CA PHE A 138 9.28 8.74 7.39
C PHE A 138 10.57 8.32 6.65
N LEU A 139 10.83 8.93 5.49
CA LEU A 139 12.06 8.68 4.75
C LEU A 139 13.30 8.97 5.61
N VAL A 140 13.34 10.11 6.28
CA VAL A 140 14.49 10.53 7.09
C VAL A 140 14.62 9.69 8.36
N ASP A 141 13.56 9.61 9.15
CA ASP A 141 13.60 9.05 10.50
C ASP A 141 13.55 7.53 10.53
N ARG A 142 12.88 6.93 9.55
CA ARG A 142 12.64 5.49 9.56
C ARG A 142 13.55 4.74 8.58
N ILE A 143 13.64 5.19 7.35
CA ILE A 143 14.43 4.50 6.33
C ILE A 143 15.90 4.93 6.45
N GLY A 144 16.19 6.21 6.52
CA GLY A 144 17.55 6.75 6.58
C GLY A 144 18.34 6.26 7.79
N SER A 145 17.68 6.14 8.95
CA SER A 145 18.28 5.65 10.18
C SER A 145 18.68 4.17 10.17
N GLN A 146 18.18 3.37 9.22
CA GLN A 146 18.44 1.93 9.13
C GLN A 146 19.58 1.57 8.18
N GLY A 147 20.15 2.55 7.46
CA GLY A 147 21.25 2.29 6.50
C GLY A 147 20.81 1.50 5.25
N ILE A 148 19.53 1.57 4.90
CA ILE A 148 18.99 0.92 3.69
C ILE A 148 19.55 1.63 2.48
N GLY A 149 20.24 0.87 1.60
CA GLY A 149 20.95 1.45 0.44
C GLY A 149 20.02 1.79 -0.73
N ASP A 150 19.01 0.96 -0.95
CA ASP A 150 18.19 1.02 -2.16
C ASP A 150 16.75 1.39 -1.78
N VAL A 151 16.34 2.61 -2.15
CA VAL A 151 14.99 3.12 -1.94
C VAL A 151 14.41 3.58 -3.28
N VAL A 152 13.23 3.11 -3.59
CA VAL A 152 12.43 3.55 -4.73
C VAL A 152 11.14 4.15 -4.21
N VAL A 153 10.85 5.37 -4.58
CA VAL A 153 9.56 6.01 -4.30
C VAL A 153 8.64 5.76 -5.48
N ILE A 154 7.43 5.30 -5.21
CA ILE A 154 6.43 5.03 -6.23
C ILE A 154 5.24 5.96 -5.97
N ALA A 155 4.96 6.85 -6.92
CA ALA A 155 3.73 7.62 -6.93
C ALA A 155 2.58 6.69 -7.35
N SER A 156 1.84 6.20 -6.37
CA SER A 156 0.69 5.31 -6.58
C SER A 156 -0.58 6.10 -6.85
N LYS A 157 -1.60 5.45 -7.43
CA LYS A 157 -2.89 6.06 -7.78
C LYS A 157 -2.75 7.25 -8.74
N VAL A 158 -1.93 7.10 -9.77
CA VAL A 158 -1.79 8.15 -10.81
C VAL A 158 -3.11 8.38 -11.56
N ASP A 159 -3.99 7.40 -11.61
CA ASP A 159 -5.36 7.52 -12.09
C ASP A 159 -6.13 8.67 -11.41
N ASP A 160 -5.95 8.92 -10.12
CA ASP A 160 -6.57 10.05 -9.42
C ASP A 160 -6.16 11.39 -10.03
N THR A 161 -4.87 11.56 -10.37
CA THR A 161 -4.38 12.80 -10.99
C THR A 161 -4.86 12.96 -12.44
N LEU A 162 -4.91 11.84 -13.19
CA LEU A 162 -5.47 11.84 -14.54
C LEU A 162 -6.95 12.23 -14.55
N MET A 163 -7.73 11.70 -13.61
CA MET A 163 -9.16 12.05 -13.50
C MET A 163 -9.38 13.51 -13.10
N GLN A 164 -8.49 14.10 -12.29
CA GLN A 164 -8.58 15.50 -11.87
C GLN A 164 -8.18 16.45 -12.99
N GLU A 165 -7.13 16.17 -13.72
CA GLU A 165 -6.53 17.06 -14.72
C GLU A 165 -7.05 16.83 -16.14
N GLY A 166 -7.61 15.65 -16.44
CA GLY A 166 -7.94 15.19 -17.78
C GLY A 166 -8.81 16.13 -18.62
N MET A 167 -9.77 16.83 -17.99
CA MET A 167 -10.60 17.80 -18.69
C MET A 167 -9.82 18.91 -19.41
N LYS A 168 -8.60 19.20 -18.97
CA LYS A 168 -7.73 20.22 -19.57
C LYS A 168 -7.08 19.76 -20.87
N TYR A 169 -7.02 18.44 -21.09
CA TYR A 169 -6.22 17.83 -22.16
C TYR A 169 -7.04 17.34 -23.37
N LYS A 170 -8.37 17.47 -23.35
CA LYS A 170 -9.25 17.22 -24.50
C LYS A 170 -8.92 15.93 -25.28
N ASP A 171 -9.06 14.79 -24.61
CA ASP A 171 -8.80 13.46 -25.19
C ASP A 171 -7.33 13.17 -25.55
N ASN A 172 -6.40 13.92 -24.98
CA ASN A 172 -4.95 13.66 -25.11
C ASN A 172 -4.43 13.01 -23.83
N LEU A 173 -4.56 11.69 -23.73
CA LEU A 173 -4.13 10.92 -22.55
C LEU A 173 -2.62 11.04 -22.31
N ASP A 174 -1.81 10.92 -23.37
CA ASP A 174 -0.34 10.97 -23.25
C ASP A 174 0.11 12.33 -22.72
N GLY A 175 -0.42 13.42 -23.29
CA GLY A 175 -0.10 14.77 -22.81
C GLY A 175 -0.56 15.02 -21.37
N CYS A 176 -1.71 14.45 -20.97
CA CYS A 176 -2.16 14.50 -19.58
C CYS A 176 -1.24 13.72 -18.65
N TYR A 177 -0.87 12.50 -19.04
CA TYR A 177 0.02 11.65 -18.27
C TYR A 177 1.39 12.28 -18.07
N GLU A 178 2.02 12.78 -19.15
CA GLU A 178 3.31 13.48 -19.07
C GLU A 178 3.27 14.73 -18.18
N ALA A 179 2.20 15.50 -18.27
CA ALA A 179 2.04 16.69 -17.44
C ALA A 179 1.86 16.34 -15.95
N CYS A 180 1.06 15.33 -15.64
CA CYS A 180 0.83 14.85 -14.28
C CYS A 180 2.11 14.28 -13.67
N THR A 181 2.78 13.36 -14.37
CA THR A 181 4.02 12.74 -13.88
C THR A 181 5.14 13.76 -13.75
N GLY A 182 5.30 14.66 -14.72
CA GLY A 182 6.27 15.75 -14.65
C GLY A 182 6.02 16.75 -13.50
N ALA A 183 4.75 16.93 -13.09
CA ALA A 183 4.44 17.73 -11.89
C ALA A 183 4.86 17.00 -10.61
N LEU A 184 4.60 15.68 -10.53
CA LEU A 184 5.02 14.84 -9.41
C LEU A 184 6.56 14.74 -9.31
N GLU A 185 7.27 14.64 -10.42
CA GLU A 185 8.74 14.66 -10.47
C GLU A 185 9.31 15.96 -9.89
N ARG A 186 8.79 17.09 -10.31
CA ARG A 186 9.22 18.41 -9.78
C ARG A 186 8.95 18.53 -8.28
N GLN A 187 7.78 18.08 -7.82
CA GLN A 187 7.45 18.05 -6.39
C GLN A 187 8.40 17.14 -5.61
N PHE A 188 8.68 15.96 -6.14
CA PHE A 188 9.64 15.02 -5.56
C PHE A 188 11.03 15.64 -5.40
N ASP A 189 11.55 16.29 -6.44
CA ASP A 189 12.86 16.93 -6.40
C ASP A 189 12.95 18.02 -5.34
N GLN A 190 11.90 18.83 -5.23
CA GLN A 190 11.82 19.88 -4.21
C GLN A 190 11.77 19.28 -2.80
N ASN A 191 10.97 18.24 -2.61
CA ASN A 191 10.79 17.62 -1.30
C ASN A 191 12.02 16.79 -0.87
N ILE A 192 12.72 16.15 -1.80
CA ILE A 192 14.01 15.49 -1.50
C ILE A 192 15.07 16.52 -1.07
N ALA A 193 15.10 17.70 -1.70
CA ALA A 193 15.97 18.78 -1.22
C ALA A 193 15.60 19.22 0.21
N GLY A 194 14.31 19.26 0.53
CA GLY A 194 13.80 19.49 1.90
C GLY A 194 14.22 18.38 2.87
N ALA A 195 14.06 17.12 2.49
CA ALA A 195 14.45 15.97 3.30
C ALA A 195 15.96 15.98 3.65
N ARG A 196 16.81 16.43 2.73
CA ARG A 196 18.26 16.60 3.01
C ARG A 196 18.50 17.62 4.12
N ASN A 197 17.74 18.73 4.16
CA ASN A 197 17.84 19.69 5.25
C ASN A 197 17.35 19.12 6.59
N MET A 198 16.49 18.10 6.55
CA MET A 198 16.01 17.37 7.73
C MET A 198 16.97 16.25 8.18
N GLY A 199 18.06 16.00 7.44
CA GLY A 199 19.06 15.00 7.78
C GLY A 199 19.14 13.77 6.87
N TRP A 200 18.38 13.74 5.76
CA TRP A 200 18.54 12.69 4.76
C TRP A 200 19.91 12.80 4.08
N ASN A 201 20.75 11.79 4.29
CA ASN A 201 22.10 11.70 3.73
C ASN A 201 22.28 10.56 2.73
N GLY A 202 21.20 9.80 2.44
CA GLY A 202 21.20 8.75 1.43
C GLY A 202 21.25 9.31 -0.01
N HIS A 203 21.38 8.40 -0.96
CA HIS A 203 21.21 8.74 -2.37
C HIS A 203 19.80 9.27 -2.62
N LYS A 204 19.62 10.07 -3.68
CA LYS A 204 18.27 10.43 -4.15
C LYS A 204 17.56 9.13 -4.51
N PRO A 205 16.41 8.82 -3.89
CA PRO A 205 15.63 7.65 -4.29
C PRO A 205 15.24 7.72 -5.76
N ALA A 206 15.13 6.59 -6.43
CA ALA A 206 14.49 6.53 -7.74
C ALA A 206 12.99 6.83 -7.60
N LEU A 207 12.37 7.33 -8.65
CA LEU A 207 10.95 7.63 -8.71
C LEU A 207 10.30 6.86 -9.84
N ASP A 208 9.16 6.25 -9.57
CA ASP A 208 8.30 5.62 -10.57
C ASP A 208 6.82 5.90 -10.26
N PHE A 209 5.93 5.50 -11.16
CA PHE A 209 4.51 5.83 -11.14
C PHE A 209 3.67 4.58 -11.37
N CYS A 210 2.53 4.43 -10.69
CA CYS A 210 1.62 3.34 -10.97
C CYS A 210 0.16 3.63 -10.62
N SER A 211 -0.72 2.82 -11.22
CA SER A 211 -2.11 2.66 -10.82
C SER A 211 -2.47 1.18 -10.72
N SER A 212 -2.64 0.68 -9.51
CA SER A 212 -3.08 -0.69 -9.30
C SER A 212 -4.52 -0.93 -9.80
N VAL A 213 -5.35 0.09 -9.78
CA VAL A 213 -6.73 0.02 -10.29
C VAL A 213 -6.70 -0.13 -11.81
N CYS A 214 -5.93 0.69 -12.53
CA CYS A 214 -5.77 0.55 -13.98
C CYS A 214 -5.19 -0.83 -14.35
N TYR A 215 -4.18 -1.31 -13.63
CA TYR A 215 -3.64 -2.64 -13.83
C TYR A 215 -4.71 -3.74 -13.70
N SER A 216 -5.54 -3.63 -12.68
CA SER A 216 -6.65 -4.57 -12.45
C SER A 216 -7.69 -4.53 -13.56
N ILE A 217 -8.07 -3.33 -14.03
CA ILE A 217 -9.00 -3.13 -15.15
C ILE A 217 -8.47 -3.79 -16.43
N GLY A 218 -7.19 -3.62 -16.73
CA GLY A 218 -6.56 -4.23 -17.90
C GLY A 218 -6.62 -5.76 -17.91
N HIS A 219 -6.52 -6.39 -16.73
CA HIS A 219 -6.51 -7.86 -16.60
C HIS A 219 -7.89 -8.49 -16.47
N LYS A 220 -8.84 -7.83 -15.84
CA LYS A 220 -10.18 -8.39 -15.57
C LYS A 220 -11.12 -8.33 -16.78
N LYS A 221 -12.17 -9.14 -16.75
CA LYS A 221 -13.32 -8.91 -17.60
C LYS A 221 -14.13 -7.76 -17.02
N THR A 222 -14.79 -6.98 -17.88
CA THR A 222 -15.60 -5.84 -17.44
C THR A 222 -16.71 -6.25 -16.45
N SER A 223 -17.26 -7.47 -16.61
CA SER A 223 -18.24 -8.04 -15.67
C SER A 223 -17.72 -8.25 -14.25
N ASP A 224 -16.42 -8.43 -14.12
CA ASP A 224 -15.75 -8.85 -12.86
C ASP A 224 -15.13 -7.64 -12.12
N LEU A 225 -15.27 -6.44 -12.68
CA LEU A 225 -14.81 -5.20 -12.05
C LEU A 225 -15.68 -4.86 -10.85
N ASP A 226 -15.03 -4.45 -9.77
CA ASP A 226 -15.72 -3.90 -8.61
C ASP A 226 -16.19 -2.45 -8.82
N ASN A 227 -16.81 -1.85 -7.81
CA ASN A 227 -17.40 -0.51 -7.94
C ASN A 227 -16.32 0.58 -8.12
N VAL A 228 -15.13 0.42 -7.52
CA VAL A 228 -14.02 1.38 -7.64
C VAL A 228 -13.42 1.29 -9.03
N GLU A 229 -13.15 0.08 -9.49
CA GLU A 229 -12.61 -0.18 -10.83
C GLU A 229 -13.55 0.33 -11.93
N LYS A 230 -14.86 0.07 -11.80
CA LYS A 230 -15.87 0.60 -12.72
C LYS A 230 -15.88 2.12 -12.75
N HIS A 231 -15.88 2.76 -11.58
CA HIS A 231 -15.85 4.22 -11.49
C HIS A 231 -14.62 4.81 -12.19
N VAL A 232 -13.42 4.27 -11.93
CA VAL A 232 -12.18 4.73 -12.58
C VAL A 232 -12.24 4.50 -14.09
N MET A 233 -12.68 3.31 -14.52
CA MET A 233 -12.83 2.99 -15.94
C MET A 233 -13.76 3.98 -16.65
N GLU A 234 -14.98 4.15 -16.15
CA GLU A 234 -15.99 5.04 -16.72
C GLU A 234 -15.47 6.49 -16.77
N ARG A 235 -14.83 6.95 -15.70
CA ARG A 235 -14.28 8.30 -15.63
C ARG A 235 -13.16 8.53 -16.63
N LEU A 236 -12.25 7.59 -16.81
CA LEU A 236 -11.19 7.68 -17.82
C LEU A 236 -11.73 7.55 -19.23
N GLN A 237 -12.79 6.76 -19.46
CA GLN A 237 -13.51 6.69 -20.74
C GLN A 237 -14.19 8.01 -21.11
N ASP A 238 -14.78 8.72 -20.12
CA ASP A 238 -15.36 10.05 -20.34
C ASP A 238 -14.31 11.09 -20.75
N LEU A 239 -13.09 10.99 -20.18
CA LEU A 239 -12.03 11.95 -20.41
C LEU A 239 -11.18 11.63 -21.65
N PHE A 240 -10.97 10.34 -21.94
CA PHE A 240 -10.06 9.84 -22.97
C PHE A 240 -10.69 8.69 -23.77
N PRO A 241 -11.83 8.93 -24.43
CA PRO A 241 -12.60 7.88 -25.11
C PRO A 241 -11.84 7.17 -26.24
N GLU A 242 -10.88 7.85 -26.89
CA GLU A 242 -10.07 7.25 -27.95
C GLU A 242 -9.10 6.20 -27.41
N ASN A 243 -8.58 6.39 -26.18
CA ASN A 243 -7.61 5.50 -25.55
C ASN A 243 -8.28 4.46 -24.62
N CYS A 244 -9.23 4.91 -23.80
CA CYS A 244 -9.82 4.10 -22.73
C CYS A 244 -11.11 3.38 -23.14
N GLY A 245 -11.62 3.60 -24.35
CA GLY A 245 -12.89 3.05 -24.80
C GLY A 245 -14.09 3.88 -24.39
N ARG A 246 -15.31 3.37 -24.63
CA ARG A 246 -16.57 4.08 -24.41
C ARG A 246 -17.64 3.16 -23.84
N ASP A 247 -18.58 3.74 -23.13
CA ASP A 247 -19.82 3.08 -22.69
C ASP A 247 -19.59 1.78 -21.90
N GLY A 248 -18.57 1.74 -21.08
CA GLY A 248 -18.22 0.56 -20.28
C GLY A 248 -17.63 -0.60 -21.10
N ASN A 249 -17.34 -0.40 -22.38
CA ASN A 249 -16.76 -1.41 -23.24
C ASN A 249 -15.22 -1.24 -23.34
N LEU A 250 -14.50 -2.35 -23.26
CA LEU A 250 -13.06 -2.42 -23.40
C LEU A 250 -12.70 -3.42 -24.50
N ASN A 251 -12.07 -2.95 -25.57
CA ASN A 251 -11.40 -3.81 -26.53
C ASN A 251 -9.96 -4.16 -26.06
N ILE A 252 -9.19 -4.87 -26.87
CA ILE A 252 -7.83 -5.28 -26.52
C ILE A 252 -6.92 -4.07 -26.32
N GLU A 253 -6.96 -3.11 -27.26
CA GLU A 253 -6.13 -1.90 -27.23
C GLU A 253 -6.42 -1.05 -25.99
N ASN A 254 -7.71 -0.90 -25.63
CA ASN A 254 -8.09 -0.18 -24.42
C ASN A 254 -7.55 -0.87 -23.15
N LYS A 255 -7.56 -2.20 -23.10
CA LYS A 255 -6.98 -2.95 -21.99
C LYS A 255 -5.47 -2.79 -21.91
N GLU A 256 -4.78 -2.78 -23.03
CA GLU A 256 -3.34 -2.48 -23.09
C GLU A 256 -3.05 -1.08 -22.55
N THR A 257 -3.84 -0.06 -22.94
CA THR A 257 -3.74 1.29 -22.33
C THR A 257 -3.88 1.26 -20.81
N PHE A 258 -4.87 0.54 -20.28
CA PHE A 258 -5.01 0.40 -18.82
C PHE A 258 -3.83 -0.32 -18.17
N LEU A 259 -3.24 -1.31 -18.80
CA LEU A 259 -2.02 -1.99 -18.32
C LEU A 259 -0.82 -1.05 -18.34
N GLU A 260 -0.66 -0.24 -19.38
CA GLU A 260 0.39 0.78 -19.49
C GLU A 260 0.26 1.85 -18.39
N LEU A 261 -0.93 2.33 -18.10
CA LEU A 261 -1.20 3.23 -16.97
C LEU A 261 -0.94 2.54 -15.62
N GLY A 262 -1.15 1.24 -15.56
CA GLY A 262 -0.90 0.43 -14.38
C GLY A 262 0.56 0.35 -13.98
N LYS A 263 1.47 0.18 -14.94
CA LYS A 263 2.95 0.07 -14.81
C LYS A 263 3.45 -0.96 -13.79
N ILE A 264 2.63 -1.87 -13.32
CA ILE A 264 3.01 -2.85 -12.28
C ILE A 264 4.08 -3.83 -12.78
N GLU A 265 3.99 -4.27 -14.04
CA GLU A 265 4.99 -5.18 -14.61
C GLU A 265 6.37 -4.49 -14.74
N GLY A 266 6.41 -3.23 -15.17
CA GLY A 266 7.64 -2.45 -15.23
C GLY A 266 8.28 -2.27 -13.85
N ILE A 267 7.48 -1.92 -12.84
CA ILE A 267 7.96 -1.81 -11.45
C ILE A 267 8.54 -3.14 -10.96
N ARG A 268 7.91 -4.26 -11.29
CA ARG A 268 8.43 -5.57 -10.93
C ARG A 268 9.77 -5.83 -11.59
N GLU A 269 9.88 -5.62 -12.90
CA GLU A 269 11.09 -5.92 -13.68
C GLU A 269 12.24 -5.00 -13.30
N ASP A 270 12.01 -3.70 -13.23
CA ASP A 270 13.05 -2.72 -12.99
C ASP A 270 13.51 -2.69 -11.53
N TRP A 271 12.58 -2.82 -10.60
CA TRP A 271 12.89 -2.61 -9.18
C TRP A 271 12.93 -3.89 -8.35
N ILE A 272 11.96 -4.79 -8.47
CA ILE A 272 11.97 -6.02 -7.65
C ILE A 272 13.04 -6.97 -8.17
N ASP A 273 13.01 -7.31 -9.46
CA ASP A 273 13.97 -8.23 -10.06
C ASP A 273 15.37 -7.59 -10.14
N GLY A 274 15.46 -6.28 -10.44
CA GLY A 274 16.71 -5.52 -10.50
C GLY A 274 17.41 -5.42 -9.15
N LEU A 275 16.70 -4.95 -8.11
CA LEU A 275 17.23 -4.85 -6.74
C LEU A 275 17.63 -6.21 -6.19
N PHE A 276 16.85 -7.25 -6.47
CA PHE A 276 17.19 -8.61 -6.04
C PHE A 276 18.51 -9.08 -6.65
N LYS A 277 18.70 -8.86 -7.94
CA LYS A 277 19.92 -9.27 -8.66
C LYS A 277 21.15 -8.56 -8.10
N GLU A 278 21.06 -7.25 -7.94
CA GLU A 278 22.17 -6.44 -7.40
C GLU A 278 22.51 -6.81 -5.96
N ASN A 279 21.51 -6.98 -5.10
CA ASN A 279 21.73 -7.34 -3.69
C ASN A 279 22.25 -8.77 -3.53
N LYS A 280 21.80 -9.71 -4.39
CA LYS A 280 22.33 -11.07 -4.40
C LYS A 280 23.84 -11.08 -4.69
N ASP A 281 24.27 -10.30 -5.68
CA ASP A 281 25.69 -10.21 -6.05
C ASP A 281 26.51 -9.56 -4.92
N ARG A 282 25.99 -8.53 -4.24
CA ARG A 282 26.62 -7.93 -3.05
C ARG A 282 26.73 -8.90 -1.89
N ILE A 283 25.68 -9.69 -1.59
CA ILE A 283 25.70 -10.68 -0.51
C ILE A 283 26.69 -11.82 -0.81
N ILE A 284 26.77 -12.25 -2.07
CA ILE A 284 27.73 -13.28 -2.51
C ILE A 284 29.16 -12.73 -2.41
N ALA A 285 29.41 -11.49 -2.79
CA ALA A 285 30.72 -10.86 -2.72
C ALA A 285 31.19 -10.57 -1.29
N ALA A 286 30.28 -10.47 -0.32
CA ALA A 286 30.57 -10.22 1.09
C ALA A 286 30.85 -11.50 1.91
N LYS A 287 30.61 -12.69 1.34
CA LYS A 287 30.92 -14.00 1.93
C LYS A 287 32.25 -14.52 1.46
#